data_38f3fecb9f84f532d10d867a29924c72
#
_entry.id   38f3fecb9f84f532d10d867a29924c72
#
_cell.length_a   1.000
_cell.length_b   1.000
_cell.length_c   1.000
_cell.angle_alpha   90.00
_cell.angle_beta   90.00
_cell.angle_gamma   90.00
#
_symmetry.space_group_name_H-M   'P 1'
#
loop_
_entity.id
_entity.type
_entity.pdbx_description
1 polymer ?
#
loop_
_entity_poly.entity_id
_entity_poly.type
_entity_poly.pdbx_seq_one_letter_code
_entity_poly.pdbx_strand_id
1 'polypeptide(L)'
;MRKFASGATRDSDEGKNDYDGFLSYPVLEAFGDYMTVHRKQADGKLRDSDNWQKGMTQAVYMKSMFRHFFDVWALHRGYKRVDKKTGKEITKKEALMALLFNVQGYAHEELRKGKK
;
A
#
# COMPACT_ATOMS: atom_id res chain seq x y z
N MET A 1 25.31 3.02 -25.37
CA MET A 1 24.12 2.80 -26.21
C MET A 1 23.98 1.31 -26.50
N ARG A 2 22.79 0.76 -26.37
CA ARG A 2 22.53 -0.64 -26.66
C ARG A 2 22.12 -0.82 -28.11
N LYS A 3 22.55 -1.93 -28.70
CA LYS A 3 22.17 -2.32 -30.07
C LYS A 3 21.41 -3.63 -30.01
N PHE A 4 20.36 -3.74 -30.78
CA PHE A 4 19.49 -4.92 -30.84
C PHE A 4 19.66 -5.64 -32.18
N ALA A 5 19.31 -6.93 -32.24
CA ALA A 5 19.44 -7.73 -33.44
C ALA A 5 18.65 -7.15 -34.62
N SER A 6 17.57 -6.42 -34.35
CA SER A 6 16.76 -5.76 -35.38
C SER A 6 17.42 -4.52 -35.99
N GLY A 7 18.53 -4.05 -35.42
CA GLY A 7 19.17 -2.79 -35.79
C GLY A 7 18.72 -1.59 -34.99
N ALA A 8 17.68 -1.74 -34.14
CA ALA A 8 17.25 -0.65 -33.26
C ALA A 8 18.32 -0.37 -32.19
N THR A 9 18.33 0.87 -31.71
CA THR A 9 19.26 1.30 -30.66
C THR A 9 18.50 2.00 -29.56
N ARG A 10 18.99 1.91 -28.31
CA ARG A 10 18.46 2.63 -27.16
C ARG A 10 19.58 2.97 -26.23
N ASP A 11 19.35 3.96 -25.36
CA ASP A 11 20.29 4.29 -24.31
C ASP A 11 20.36 3.16 -23.28
N SER A 12 21.44 3.14 -22.49
CA SER A 12 21.64 2.16 -21.43
C SER A 12 20.58 2.31 -20.34
N ASP A 13 20.25 1.20 -19.67
CA ASP A 13 19.42 1.20 -18.47
C ASP A 13 20.18 1.60 -17.21
N GLU A 14 21.49 1.75 -17.30
CA GLU A 14 22.31 2.07 -16.14
C GLU A 14 21.79 3.32 -15.43
N GLY A 15 21.59 3.23 -14.12
CA GLY A 15 21.09 4.32 -13.30
C GLY A 15 19.59 4.56 -13.39
N LYS A 16 18.85 3.82 -14.22
CA LYS A 16 17.39 3.92 -14.33
C LYS A 16 16.72 2.89 -13.43
N ASN A 17 15.53 3.25 -12.93
CA ASN A 17 14.79 2.34 -12.07
C ASN A 17 14.15 1.21 -12.87
N ASP A 18 14.41 -0.01 -12.44
CA ASP A 18 13.78 -1.19 -13.03
C ASP A 18 12.50 -1.53 -12.23
N TYR A 19 11.44 -0.77 -12.45
CA TYR A 19 10.18 -0.98 -11.76
C TYR A 19 9.60 -2.35 -12.01
N ASP A 20 9.78 -2.90 -13.20
CA ASP A 20 9.31 -4.24 -13.53
C ASP A 20 9.94 -5.29 -12.62
N GLY A 21 11.24 -5.17 -12.35
CA GLY A 21 11.93 -6.07 -11.43
C GLY A 21 11.68 -5.76 -9.96
N PHE A 22 11.47 -4.48 -9.62
CA PHE A 22 11.33 -4.04 -8.22
C PHE A 22 9.96 -4.29 -7.64
N LEU A 23 8.89 -4.22 -8.44
CA LEU A 23 7.53 -4.26 -7.94
C LEU A 23 6.93 -5.66 -8.09
N SER A 24 6.12 -6.04 -7.13
CA SER A 24 5.40 -7.31 -7.18
C SER A 24 3.99 -7.08 -7.74
N TYR A 25 3.71 -7.64 -8.91
CA TYR A 25 2.39 -7.52 -9.50
C TYR A 25 1.29 -8.11 -8.59
N PRO A 26 1.43 -9.34 -8.05
CA PRO A 26 0.39 -9.88 -7.18
C PRO A 26 0.14 -9.02 -5.93
N VAL A 27 1.18 -8.42 -5.38
CA VAL A 27 1.03 -7.54 -4.20
C VAL A 27 0.28 -6.27 -4.58
N LEU A 28 0.63 -5.66 -5.72
CA LEU A 28 -0.04 -4.44 -6.16
C LEU A 28 -1.51 -4.70 -6.51
N GLU A 29 -1.81 -5.84 -7.12
CA GLU A 29 -3.20 -6.20 -7.41
C GLU A 29 -4.00 -6.39 -6.13
N ALA A 30 -3.43 -7.12 -5.15
CA ALA A 30 -4.07 -7.30 -3.85
C ALA A 30 -4.28 -5.96 -3.13
N PHE A 31 -3.31 -5.06 -3.24
CA PHE A 31 -3.43 -3.72 -2.69
C PHE A 31 -4.56 -2.93 -3.34
N GLY A 32 -4.67 -3.00 -4.66
CA GLY A 32 -5.76 -2.36 -5.39
C GLY A 32 -7.13 -2.88 -4.95
N ASP A 33 -7.27 -4.19 -4.81
CA ASP A 33 -8.51 -4.81 -4.35
C ASP A 33 -8.87 -4.34 -2.93
N TYR A 34 -7.89 -4.32 -2.04
CA TYR A 34 -8.07 -3.84 -0.68
C TYR A 34 -8.54 -2.38 -0.67
N MET A 35 -7.87 -1.52 -1.41
CA MET A 35 -8.22 -0.10 -1.46
C MET A 35 -9.62 0.12 -2.05
N THR A 36 -10.00 -0.65 -3.06
CA THR A 36 -11.32 -0.54 -3.68
C THR A 36 -12.43 -0.84 -2.67
N VAL A 37 -12.28 -1.91 -1.89
CA VAL A 37 -13.26 -2.27 -0.86
C VAL A 37 -13.37 -1.18 0.20
N HIS A 38 -12.25 -0.59 0.58
CA HIS A 38 -12.21 0.41 1.67
C HIS A 38 -12.60 1.82 1.23
N ARG A 39 -12.99 2.02 -0.03
CA ARG A 39 -13.58 3.29 -0.45
C ARG A 39 -14.99 3.49 0.13
N LYS A 40 -15.68 2.41 0.47
CA LYS A 40 -17.05 2.49 0.96
C LYS A 40 -17.10 3.04 2.38
N GLN A 41 -17.83 4.12 2.56
CA GLN A 41 -18.04 4.75 3.86
C GLN A 41 -19.28 4.18 4.56
N ALA A 42 -19.44 4.53 5.84
CA ALA A 42 -20.57 4.07 6.64
C ALA A 42 -21.93 4.48 6.05
N ASP A 43 -21.99 5.63 5.35
CA ASP A 43 -23.21 6.12 4.71
C ASP A 43 -23.48 5.48 3.33
N GLY A 44 -22.66 4.52 2.92
CA GLY A 44 -22.80 3.83 1.65
C GLY A 44 -22.15 4.55 0.47
N LYS A 45 -21.70 5.78 0.64
CA LYS A 45 -21.03 6.53 -0.42
C LYS A 45 -19.57 6.08 -0.55
N LEU A 46 -19.02 6.27 -1.74
CA LEU A 46 -17.61 5.93 -2.01
C LEU A 46 -16.74 7.17 -1.87
N ARG A 47 -15.61 7.01 -1.18
CA ARG A 47 -14.55 8.03 -1.21
C ARG A 47 -13.90 8.04 -2.57
N ASP A 48 -13.37 9.20 -2.98
CA ASP A 48 -12.50 9.26 -4.15
C ASP A 48 -11.27 8.38 -3.90
N SER A 49 -10.72 7.80 -4.96
CA SER A 49 -9.56 6.91 -4.83
C SER A 49 -8.35 7.59 -4.22
N ASP A 50 -8.23 8.90 -4.41
CA ASP A 50 -7.13 9.70 -3.88
C ASP A 50 -7.50 10.52 -2.64
N ASN A 51 -8.62 10.15 -1.98
CA ASN A 51 -9.08 10.87 -0.79
C ASN A 51 -7.97 11.04 0.27
N TRP A 52 -7.17 10.00 0.49
CA TRP A 52 -6.08 10.02 1.47
C TRP A 52 -5.00 11.04 1.12
N GLN A 53 -4.89 11.43 -0.15
CA GLN A 53 -3.90 12.41 -0.60
C GLN A 53 -4.29 13.84 -0.23
N LYS A 54 -5.51 14.06 0.24
CA LYS A 54 -5.92 15.39 0.75
C LYS A 54 -5.12 15.78 1.97
N GLY A 55 -4.59 14.79 2.68
CA GLY A 55 -3.72 14.98 3.82
C GLY A 55 -4.29 14.41 5.11
N MET A 56 -3.45 13.68 5.80
CA MET A 56 -3.69 13.20 7.16
C MET A 56 -2.38 13.33 7.92
N THR A 57 -2.46 13.51 9.22
CA THR A 57 -1.23 13.68 10.01
C THR A 57 -0.45 12.36 10.07
N GLN A 58 0.86 12.47 10.14
CA GLN A 58 1.71 11.29 10.28
C GLN A 58 1.41 10.50 11.56
N ALA A 59 0.96 11.18 12.61
CA ALA A 59 0.59 10.50 13.86
C ALA A 59 -0.56 9.52 13.66
N VAL A 60 -1.54 9.85 12.83
CA VAL A 60 -2.66 8.96 12.51
C VAL A 60 -2.15 7.69 11.81
N TYR A 61 -1.30 7.86 10.81
CA TYR A 61 -0.69 6.73 10.10
C TYR A 61 0.15 5.86 11.02
N MET A 62 0.94 6.49 11.89
CA MET A 62 1.82 5.74 12.79
C MET A 62 1.03 4.84 13.75
N LYS A 63 -0.05 5.36 14.33
CA LYS A 63 -0.91 4.56 15.21
C LYS A 63 -1.54 3.40 14.47
N SER A 64 -2.00 3.64 13.25
CA SER A 64 -2.59 2.58 12.42
C SER A 64 -1.55 1.53 12.01
N MET A 65 -0.33 1.97 11.69
CA MET A 65 0.76 1.05 11.36
C MET A 65 1.01 0.05 12.50
N PHE A 66 1.05 0.53 13.75
CA PHE A 66 1.25 -0.35 14.89
C PHE A 66 0.10 -1.35 15.03
N ARG A 67 -1.14 -0.90 14.91
CA ARG A 67 -2.29 -1.80 15.03
C ARG A 67 -2.27 -2.88 13.95
N HIS A 68 -2.00 -2.51 12.72
CA HIS A 68 -2.00 -3.46 11.62
C HIS A 68 -0.77 -4.37 11.67
N PHE A 69 0.37 -3.84 12.06
CA PHE A 69 1.55 -4.68 12.28
C PHE A 69 1.32 -5.69 13.39
N PHE A 70 0.62 -5.28 14.45
CA PHE A 70 0.27 -6.18 15.54
C PHE A 70 -0.56 -7.35 15.03
N ASP A 71 -1.52 -7.09 14.16
CA ASP A 71 -2.32 -8.14 13.52
C ASP A 71 -1.45 -9.07 12.66
N VAL A 72 -0.55 -8.50 11.86
CA VAL A 72 0.39 -9.29 11.05
C VAL A 72 1.24 -10.18 11.94
N TRP A 73 1.78 -9.62 13.00
CA TRP A 73 2.62 -10.37 13.94
C TRP A 73 1.85 -11.51 14.60
N ALA A 74 0.64 -11.24 15.07
CA ALA A 74 -0.20 -12.27 15.69
C ALA A 74 -0.50 -13.42 14.73
N LEU A 75 -0.90 -13.07 13.49
CA LEU A 75 -1.19 -14.08 12.46
C LEU A 75 0.06 -14.88 12.09
N HIS A 76 1.21 -14.23 12.04
CA HIS A 76 2.50 -14.90 11.79
C HIS A 76 2.80 -15.92 12.88
N ARG A 77 2.41 -15.61 14.12
CA ARG A 77 2.62 -16.51 15.26
C ARG A 77 1.54 -17.58 15.42
N GLY A 78 0.59 -17.62 14.50
CA GLY A 78 -0.47 -18.63 14.50
C GLY A 78 -1.72 -18.29 15.29
N TYR A 79 -1.82 -17.05 15.79
CA TYR A 79 -3.02 -16.62 16.49
C TYR A 79 -4.07 -16.12 15.49
N LYS A 80 -5.34 -16.24 15.86
CA LYS A 80 -6.43 -15.64 15.10
C LYS A 80 -6.66 -14.21 15.53
N ARG A 81 -7.07 -13.38 14.59
CA ARG A 81 -7.44 -11.99 14.85
C ARG A 81 -8.81 -11.73 14.29
N VAL A 82 -9.60 -10.96 15.02
CA VAL A 82 -10.97 -10.65 14.65
C VAL A 82 -11.16 -9.14 14.70
N ASP A 83 -11.82 -8.59 13.69
CA ASP A 83 -12.20 -7.19 13.69
C ASP A 83 -13.27 -6.98 14.75
N LYS A 84 -13.02 -6.11 15.72
CA LYS A 84 -13.89 -5.89 16.87
C LYS A 84 -15.23 -5.26 16.49
N LYS A 85 -15.27 -4.54 15.36
CA LYS A 85 -16.52 -3.89 14.91
C LYS A 85 -17.43 -4.83 14.16
N THR A 86 -16.87 -5.70 13.31
CA THR A 86 -17.65 -6.56 12.43
C THR A 86 -17.73 -8.01 12.90
N GLY A 87 -16.84 -8.43 13.79
CA GLY A 87 -16.71 -9.81 14.20
C GLY A 87 -16.08 -10.71 13.16
N LYS A 88 -15.66 -10.17 12.03
CA LYS A 88 -15.04 -10.95 10.95
C LYS A 88 -13.58 -11.25 11.26
N GLU A 89 -13.14 -12.44 10.85
CA GLU A 89 -11.75 -12.83 10.96
C GLU A 89 -10.89 -12.01 9.99
N ILE A 90 -9.76 -11.51 10.49
CA ILE A 90 -8.79 -10.75 9.70
C ILE A 90 -7.84 -11.74 9.07
N THR A 91 -7.71 -11.70 7.74
CA THR A 91 -6.75 -12.53 7.02
C THR A 91 -5.37 -11.86 7.02
N LYS A 92 -4.34 -12.68 6.88
CA LYS A 92 -2.97 -12.15 6.80
C LYS A 92 -2.82 -11.19 5.62
N LYS A 93 -3.44 -11.51 4.50
CA LYS A 93 -3.43 -10.64 3.31
C LYS A 93 -4.04 -9.28 3.63
N GLU A 94 -5.20 -9.24 4.28
CA GLU A 94 -5.84 -7.98 4.64
C GLU A 94 -4.97 -7.15 5.59
N ALA A 95 -4.39 -7.80 6.61
CA ALA A 95 -3.52 -7.12 7.57
C ALA A 95 -2.29 -6.52 6.88
N LEU A 96 -1.70 -7.25 5.93
CA LEU A 96 -0.55 -6.77 5.18
C LEU A 96 -0.91 -5.58 4.28
N MET A 97 -2.06 -5.65 3.60
CA MET A 97 -2.48 -4.55 2.73
C MET A 97 -2.84 -3.30 3.53
N ALA A 98 -3.47 -3.48 4.68
CA ALA A 98 -3.75 -2.36 5.60
C ALA A 98 -2.45 -1.72 6.09
N LEU A 99 -1.46 -2.53 6.45
CA LEU A 99 -0.16 -2.04 6.86
C LEU A 99 0.53 -1.28 5.71
N LEU A 100 0.50 -1.85 4.51
CA LEU A 100 1.09 -1.24 3.32
C LEU A 100 0.48 0.13 3.03
N PHE A 101 -0.85 0.26 3.11
CA PHE A 101 -1.51 1.55 2.92
C PHE A 101 -1.00 2.59 3.90
N ASN A 102 -0.88 2.24 5.18
CA ASN A 102 -0.45 3.18 6.19
C ASN A 102 1.03 3.57 6.04
N VAL A 103 1.87 2.63 5.61
CA VAL A 103 3.27 2.94 5.29
C VAL A 103 3.33 3.89 4.10
N GLN A 104 2.56 3.61 3.05
CA GLN A 104 2.48 4.49 1.88
C GLN A 104 2.00 5.88 2.26
N GLY A 105 0.95 5.97 3.09
CA GLY A 105 0.41 7.25 3.53
C GLY A 105 1.40 8.06 4.35
N TYR A 106 2.06 7.41 5.29
CA TYR A 106 3.10 8.06 6.10
C TYR A 106 4.23 8.58 5.21
N ALA A 107 4.71 7.73 4.29
CA ALA A 107 5.79 8.10 3.37
C ALA A 107 5.37 9.24 2.45
N HIS A 108 4.11 9.21 1.97
CA HIS A 108 3.58 10.27 1.12
C HIS A 108 3.62 11.62 1.85
N GLU A 109 3.18 11.66 3.11
CA GLU A 109 3.23 12.90 3.91
C GLU A 109 4.66 13.36 4.15
N GLU A 110 5.58 12.41 4.36
CA GLU A 110 6.99 12.74 4.53
C GLU A 110 7.59 13.36 3.27
N LEU A 111 7.31 12.77 2.12
CA LEU A 111 7.86 13.23 0.84
C LEU A 111 7.29 14.56 0.39
N ARG A 112 6.06 14.90 0.78
CA ARG A 112 5.46 16.17 0.40
C ARG A 112 5.84 17.32 1.33
N LYS A 113 6.51 17.07 2.44
CA LYS A 113 6.99 18.08 3.38
C LYS A 113 7.96 19.01 2.69
N GLY A 114 8.27 19.70 2.18
CA GLY A 114 9.22 20.56 1.51
C GLY A 114 8.78 20.88 0.08
N LYS A 115 7.66 20.34 -0.36
CA LYS A 115 7.09 20.65 -1.67
C LYS A 115 5.86 21.52 -1.48
N LYS A 116 6.04 22.78 -1.68
CA LYS A 116 4.96 23.76 -1.57
C LYS A 116 4.77 24.47 -2.88
#